data_41d3590ef9a6cf5e8d6ee42b1b26ab8e
#
_entry.id   41d3590ef9a6cf5e8d6ee42b1b26ab8e
#
_cell.length_a   1.000
_cell.length_b   1.000
_cell.length_c   1.000
_cell.angle_alpha   90.00
_cell.angle_beta   90.00
_cell.angle_gamma   90.00
#
_symmetry.space_group_name_H-M   'P 1'
#
loop_
_entity.id
_entity.type
_entity.pdbx_description
1 polymer ?
#
loop_
_entity_poly.entity_id
_entity_poly.type
_entity_poly.pdbx_seq_one_letter_code
_entity_poly.pdbx_strand_id
1 'polypeptide(L)'
;PHILNDICHTNNIKLIHLSTDCVFSGNKGNYKESDHPDPTDKYGESKLLGEINEGTSLTIRTSFIGPELFNKKSLFEWIKSQKNTEIDGFENAIYSGLTTLTFAQVIENIIDKHLDLSGVWQVSSDSISKFELIKIINQKFNLNIKINRNSSFQCNRSLNSAKFKKKTAIKIPSWESMINDLYNDS
;
A
#
# COMPACT_ATOMS: atom_id res chain seq x y z
N PRO A 1 -10.49 6.39 -15.13
CA PRO A 1 -9.20 7.12 -15.08
C PRO A 1 -8.81 7.70 -16.44
N HIS A 2 -8.97 6.97 -17.57
CA HIS A 2 -8.52 7.39 -18.90
C HIS A 2 -9.18 8.70 -19.37
N ILE A 3 -10.51 8.83 -19.28
CA ILE A 3 -11.22 10.08 -19.60
C ILE A 3 -10.68 11.26 -18.78
N LEU A 4 -10.43 11.03 -17.49
CA LEU A 4 -9.84 12.06 -16.62
C LEU A 4 -8.42 12.42 -17.04
N ASN A 5 -7.63 11.41 -17.45
CA ASN A 5 -6.29 11.62 -18.00
C ASN A 5 -6.33 12.53 -19.25
N ASP A 6 -7.26 12.29 -20.18
CA ASP A 6 -7.38 13.08 -21.40
C ASP A 6 -7.76 14.54 -21.09
N ILE A 7 -8.68 14.74 -20.14
CA ILE A 7 -9.06 16.09 -19.67
C ILE A 7 -7.87 16.79 -19.01
N CYS A 8 -7.15 16.09 -18.12
CA CYS A 8 -5.98 16.65 -17.44
C CYS A 8 -4.87 17.00 -18.45
N HIS A 9 -4.60 16.11 -19.41
CA HIS A 9 -3.60 16.34 -20.45
C HIS A 9 -3.93 17.58 -21.28
N THR A 10 -5.19 17.69 -21.76
CA THR A 10 -5.65 18.85 -22.55
C THR A 10 -5.52 20.17 -21.81
N ASN A 11 -5.67 20.15 -20.48
CA ASN A 11 -5.63 21.37 -19.66
C ASN A 11 -4.29 21.58 -18.94
N ASN A 12 -3.25 20.82 -19.27
CA ASN A 12 -1.93 20.86 -18.61
C ASN A 12 -2.00 20.63 -17.08
N ILE A 13 -2.90 19.76 -16.64
CA ILE A 13 -3.07 19.39 -15.23
C ILE A 13 -2.32 18.07 -14.98
N LYS A 14 -1.54 18.02 -13.90
CA LYS A 14 -0.89 16.80 -13.46
C LYS A 14 -1.91 15.85 -12.81
N LEU A 15 -2.09 14.66 -13.36
CA LEU A 15 -2.88 13.60 -12.75
C LEU A 15 -1.98 12.64 -11.96
N ILE A 16 -2.29 12.43 -10.69
CA ILE A 16 -1.72 11.37 -9.87
C ILE A 16 -2.82 10.34 -9.60
N HIS A 17 -2.67 9.15 -10.19
CA HIS A 17 -3.64 8.06 -10.10
C HIS A 17 -3.13 6.97 -9.16
N LEU A 18 -3.98 6.49 -8.25
CA LEU A 18 -3.63 5.42 -7.32
C LEU A 18 -4.10 4.06 -7.86
N SER A 19 -3.15 3.13 -8.01
CA SER A 19 -3.37 1.72 -8.27
C SER A 19 -3.09 0.91 -6.99
N THR A 20 -2.92 -0.40 -7.11
CA THR A 20 -2.83 -1.33 -5.97
C THR A 20 -1.79 -2.42 -6.22
N ASP A 21 -1.31 -3.06 -5.15
CA ASP A 21 -0.55 -4.30 -5.19
C ASP A 21 -1.40 -5.50 -5.63
N CYS A 22 -2.74 -5.41 -5.54
CA CYS A 22 -3.68 -6.44 -6.01
C CYS A 22 -3.69 -6.62 -7.54
N VAL A 23 -2.98 -5.78 -8.31
CA VAL A 23 -2.72 -6.06 -9.73
C VAL A 23 -1.84 -7.30 -9.93
N PHE A 24 -1.24 -7.82 -8.86
CA PHE A 24 -0.46 -9.04 -8.85
C PHE A 24 -1.15 -10.16 -8.08
N SER A 25 -0.95 -11.41 -8.51
CA SER A 25 -1.52 -12.60 -7.87
C SER A 25 -1.04 -12.85 -6.44
N GLY A 26 0.20 -12.47 -6.16
CA GLY A 26 0.85 -12.78 -4.89
C GLY A 26 1.65 -14.09 -4.88
N ASN A 27 1.85 -14.73 -6.03
CA ASN A 27 2.60 -15.98 -6.13
C ASN A 27 4.13 -15.77 -6.05
N LYS A 28 4.64 -14.61 -6.46
CA LYS A 28 6.07 -14.33 -6.58
C LYS A 28 6.61 -13.50 -5.43
N GLY A 29 5.95 -12.39 -5.10
CA GLY A 29 6.48 -11.36 -4.20
C GLY A 29 7.58 -10.49 -4.82
N ASN A 30 7.93 -9.42 -4.12
CA ASN A 30 8.96 -8.46 -4.52
C ASN A 30 8.80 -8.00 -5.99
N TYR A 31 7.56 -7.75 -6.39
CA TYR A 31 7.21 -7.39 -7.77
C TYR A 31 7.83 -6.05 -8.16
N LYS A 32 8.36 -5.99 -9.38
CA LYS A 32 8.89 -4.75 -10.00
C LYS A 32 7.86 -4.17 -10.96
N GLU A 33 8.05 -2.91 -11.37
CA GLU A 33 7.20 -2.26 -12.37
C GLU A 33 7.21 -2.99 -13.73
N SER A 34 8.32 -3.70 -14.04
CA SER A 34 8.49 -4.50 -15.25
C SER A 34 7.84 -5.88 -15.20
N ASP A 35 7.37 -6.32 -14.03
CA ASP A 35 6.69 -7.61 -13.93
C ASP A 35 5.29 -7.51 -14.54
N HIS A 36 4.88 -8.58 -15.22
CA HIS A 36 3.55 -8.65 -15.82
C HIS A 36 2.48 -8.76 -14.73
N PRO A 37 1.48 -7.85 -14.69
CA PRO A 37 0.37 -7.97 -13.76
C PRO A 37 -0.50 -9.19 -14.06
N ASP A 38 -0.92 -9.89 -13.01
CA ASP A 38 -1.70 -11.12 -13.07
C ASP A 38 -2.78 -11.17 -11.97
N PRO A 39 -3.70 -10.17 -11.92
CA PRO A 39 -4.69 -10.06 -10.85
C PRO A 39 -5.59 -11.30 -10.78
N THR A 40 -6.01 -11.67 -9.57
CA THR A 40 -6.83 -12.85 -9.32
C THR A 40 -8.26 -12.51 -8.89
N ASP A 41 -8.59 -11.24 -8.79
CA ASP A 41 -9.91 -10.77 -8.38
C ASP A 41 -10.37 -9.54 -9.18
N LYS A 42 -11.68 -9.27 -9.15
CA LYS A 42 -12.29 -8.14 -9.89
C LYS A 42 -11.80 -6.77 -9.46
N TYR A 43 -11.38 -6.63 -8.22
CA TYR A 43 -10.79 -5.38 -7.75
C TYR A 43 -9.44 -5.13 -8.42
N GLY A 44 -8.53 -6.12 -8.39
CA GLY A 44 -7.24 -6.03 -9.05
C GLY A 44 -7.35 -5.82 -10.56
N GLU A 45 -8.26 -6.56 -11.23
CA GLU A 45 -8.56 -6.38 -12.67
C GLU A 45 -9.01 -4.96 -12.97
N SER A 46 -9.97 -4.41 -12.21
CA SER A 46 -10.49 -3.07 -12.43
C SER A 46 -9.44 -1.98 -12.20
N LYS A 47 -8.58 -2.16 -11.20
CA LYS A 47 -7.48 -1.24 -10.92
C LYS A 47 -6.41 -1.28 -12.01
N LEU A 48 -6.07 -2.48 -12.50
CA LEU A 48 -5.14 -2.66 -13.62
C LEU A 48 -5.65 -2.00 -14.90
N LEU A 49 -6.92 -2.20 -15.25
CA LEU A 49 -7.56 -1.54 -16.39
C LEU A 49 -7.56 0.00 -16.28
N GLY A 50 -7.50 0.51 -15.07
CA GLY A 50 -7.43 1.96 -14.81
C GLY A 50 -6.02 2.54 -14.82
N GLU A 51 -4.97 1.74 -14.91
CA GLU A 51 -3.59 2.25 -14.91
C GLU A 51 -3.28 3.07 -16.16
N ILE A 52 -2.62 4.20 -15.97
CA ILE A 52 -2.20 5.11 -17.02
C ILE A 52 -0.68 5.06 -17.08
N ASN A 53 -0.16 4.62 -18.22
CA ASN A 53 1.29 4.47 -18.42
C ASN A 53 1.85 5.43 -19.48
N GLU A 54 1.01 6.31 -20.03
CA GLU A 54 1.37 7.23 -21.09
C GLU A 54 1.22 8.70 -20.66
N GLY A 55 1.89 9.57 -21.40
CA GLY A 55 1.82 11.01 -21.17
C GLY A 55 2.53 11.47 -19.91
N THR A 56 1.98 12.52 -19.29
CA THR A 56 2.54 13.16 -18.09
C THR A 56 1.98 12.64 -16.79
N SER A 57 0.93 11.79 -16.83
CA SER A 57 0.27 11.26 -15.64
C SER A 57 1.15 10.28 -14.86
N LEU A 58 0.97 10.28 -13.55
CA LEU A 58 1.67 9.40 -12.63
C LEU A 58 0.68 8.37 -12.08
N THR A 59 0.92 7.09 -12.31
CA THR A 59 0.21 5.99 -11.65
C THR A 59 1.09 5.41 -10.55
N ILE A 60 0.56 5.31 -9.33
CA ILE A 60 1.28 4.76 -8.18
C ILE A 60 0.61 3.45 -7.77
N ARG A 61 1.34 2.32 -7.92
CA ARG A 61 0.97 1.05 -7.29
C ARG A 61 1.45 1.07 -5.85
N THR A 62 0.53 0.92 -4.93
CA THR A 62 0.79 0.87 -3.50
C THR A 62 -0.34 0.17 -2.77
N SER A 63 -0.20 -0.01 -1.49
CA SER A 63 -1.26 -0.44 -0.58
C SER A 63 -1.08 0.33 0.72
N PHE A 64 -2.15 0.58 1.45
CA PHE A 64 -2.04 1.32 2.70
C PHE A 64 -2.97 0.78 3.78
N ILE A 65 -2.60 1.06 5.02
CA ILE A 65 -3.33 0.68 6.22
C ILE A 65 -3.51 1.92 7.12
N GLY A 66 -4.70 2.10 7.65
CA GLY A 66 -4.98 3.21 8.55
C GLY A 66 -6.46 3.27 8.92
N PRO A 67 -6.85 4.28 9.72
CA PRO A 67 -8.23 4.48 10.10
C PRO A 67 -9.11 4.80 8.89
N GLU A 68 -10.34 4.32 8.92
CA GLU A 68 -11.38 4.68 7.95
C GLU A 68 -12.30 5.75 8.51
N LEU A 69 -12.62 6.72 7.68
CA LEU A 69 -13.62 7.74 8.02
C LEU A 69 -15.04 7.14 8.08
N PHE A 70 -15.31 6.15 7.22
CA PHE A 70 -16.60 5.49 7.11
C PHE A 70 -16.42 3.97 7.01
N ASN A 71 -17.49 3.22 7.34
CA ASN A 71 -17.64 1.77 7.20
C ASN A 71 -16.75 0.88 8.09
N LYS A 72 -15.59 1.29 8.53
CA LYS A 72 -14.67 0.57 9.44
C LYS A 72 -14.45 -0.90 9.10
N LYS A 73 -14.21 -1.20 7.81
CA LYS A 73 -14.00 -2.56 7.28
C LYS A 73 -12.57 -2.88 6.89
N SER A 74 -11.67 -1.87 6.93
CA SER A 74 -10.25 -2.08 6.60
C SER A 74 -9.56 -3.03 7.56
N LEU A 75 -8.39 -3.51 7.17
CA LEU A 75 -7.56 -4.36 8.02
C LEU A 75 -7.26 -3.71 9.36
N PHE A 76 -6.97 -2.40 9.39
CA PHE A 76 -6.68 -1.68 10.62
C PHE A 76 -7.88 -1.64 11.57
N GLU A 77 -9.05 -1.29 11.06
CA GLU A 77 -10.27 -1.27 11.86
C GLU A 77 -10.68 -2.67 12.33
N TRP A 78 -10.50 -3.68 11.46
CA TRP A 78 -10.72 -5.06 11.85
C TRP A 78 -9.79 -5.48 12.99
N ILE A 79 -8.49 -5.18 12.93
CA ILE A 79 -7.55 -5.48 14.03
C ILE A 79 -7.99 -4.80 15.32
N LYS A 80 -8.37 -3.52 15.27
CA LYS A 80 -8.85 -2.79 16.47
C LYS A 80 -10.11 -3.41 17.06
N SER A 81 -11.01 -3.93 16.21
CA SER A 81 -12.25 -4.60 16.68
C SER A 81 -11.99 -5.93 17.38
N GLN A 82 -10.80 -6.54 17.20
CA GLN A 82 -10.41 -7.81 17.84
C GLN A 82 -9.84 -7.65 19.26
N LYS A 83 -10.00 -6.50 19.88
CA LYS A 83 -9.54 -6.24 21.27
C LYS A 83 -10.03 -7.32 22.24
N ASN A 84 -9.12 -7.87 23.05
CA ASN A 84 -9.36 -8.95 24.03
C ASN A 84 -9.88 -10.28 23.42
N THR A 85 -9.55 -10.56 22.16
CA THR A 85 -9.94 -11.81 21.50
C THR A 85 -8.72 -12.63 21.11
N GLU A 86 -8.95 -13.78 20.49
CA GLU A 86 -7.94 -14.66 19.91
C GLU A 86 -8.17 -14.75 18.40
N ILE A 87 -7.11 -14.54 17.61
CA ILE A 87 -7.16 -14.53 16.13
C ILE A 87 -5.96 -15.25 15.55
N ASP A 88 -6.08 -15.65 14.29
CA ASP A 88 -4.95 -16.14 13.50
C ASP A 88 -4.21 -14.98 12.82
N GLY A 89 -2.87 -15.04 12.89
CA GLY A 89 -1.97 -14.18 12.14
C GLY A 89 -1.25 -14.98 11.05
N PHE A 90 -1.47 -14.66 9.79
CA PHE A 90 -0.86 -15.37 8.67
C PHE A 90 0.62 -15.00 8.50
N GLU A 91 1.51 -16.01 8.65
CA GLU A 91 2.95 -15.82 8.51
C GLU A 91 3.40 -15.67 7.06
N ASN A 92 2.68 -16.31 6.12
CA ASN A 92 3.02 -16.34 4.71
C ASN A 92 2.17 -15.35 3.87
N ALA A 93 1.35 -14.53 4.50
CA ALA A 93 0.67 -13.40 3.85
C ALA A 93 1.54 -12.16 3.99
N ILE A 94 2.33 -11.88 2.95
CA ILE A 94 3.33 -10.80 2.98
C ILE A 94 2.75 -9.52 2.41
N TYR A 95 2.98 -8.42 3.11
CA TYR A 95 2.50 -7.08 2.86
C TYR A 95 3.68 -6.09 2.80
N SER A 96 3.58 -5.03 2.00
CA SER A 96 4.60 -3.97 1.90
C SER A 96 3.98 -2.58 1.71
N GLY A 97 2.76 -2.39 2.18
CA GLY A 97 2.08 -1.10 2.12
C GLY A 97 2.69 -0.06 3.04
N LEU A 98 2.02 1.07 3.17
CA LEU A 98 2.36 2.15 4.09
C LEU A 98 1.19 2.45 5.01
N THR A 99 1.39 3.24 6.07
CA THR A 99 0.26 3.85 6.74
C THR A 99 -0.32 4.98 5.88
N THR A 100 -1.60 5.28 6.05
CA THR A 100 -2.27 6.39 5.34
C THR A 100 -1.55 7.71 5.56
N LEU A 101 -1.07 7.97 6.78
CA LEU A 101 -0.29 9.16 7.15
C LEU A 101 1.04 9.22 6.38
N THR A 102 1.82 8.14 6.40
CA THR A 102 3.09 8.07 5.64
C THR A 102 2.86 8.24 4.16
N PHE A 103 1.80 7.64 3.61
CA PHE A 103 1.48 7.79 2.19
C PHE A 103 1.12 9.24 1.83
N ALA A 104 0.36 9.94 2.67
CA ALA A 104 0.06 11.36 2.50
C ALA A 104 1.35 12.21 2.44
N GLN A 105 2.30 11.97 3.33
CA GLN A 105 3.62 12.64 3.32
C GLN A 105 4.42 12.33 2.03
N VAL A 106 4.34 11.10 1.52
CA VAL A 106 4.96 10.74 0.25
C VAL A 106 4.32 11.51 -0.91
N ILE A 107 2.99 11.60 -0.97
CA ILE A 107 2.27 12.37 -2.01
C ILE A 107 2.62 13.85 -1.93
N GLU A 108 2.65 14.45 -0.74
CA GLU A 108 3.09 15.83 -0.54
C GLU A 108 4.49 16.05 -1.13
N ASN A 109 5.44 15.17 -0.80
CA ASN A 109 6.81 15.26 -1.32
C ASN A 109 6.88 15.10 -2.86
N ILE A 110 6.05 14.23 -3.45
CA ILE A 110 5.94 14.08 -4.90
C ILE A 110 5.42 15.37 -5.53
N ILE A 111 4.37 15.98 -4.96
CA ILE A 111 3.79 17.23 -5.45
C ILE A 111 4.80 18.36 -5.39
N ASP A 112 5.55 18.47 -4.29
CA ASP A 112 6.48 19.57 -4.09
C ASP A 112 7.76 19.46 -4.94
N LYS A 113 8.27 18.24 -5.17
CA LYS A 113 9.64 18.06 -5.67
C LYS A 113 9.78 17.12 -6.87
N HIS A 114 8.75 16.35 -7.21
CA HIS A 114 8.84 15.27 -8.20
C HIS A 114 7.67 15.21 -9.16
N LEU A 115 7.12 16.37 -9.55
CA LEU A 115 6.05 16.46 -10.56
C LEU A 115 6.48 15.97 -11.94
N ASP A 116 7.79 15.80 -12.17
CA ASP A 116 8.36 15.22 -13.38
C ASP A 116 8.14 13.70 -13.51
N LEU A 117 7.78 13.02 -12.42
CA LEU A 117 7.48 11.58 -12.47
C LEU A 117 6.26 11.31 -13.35
N SER A 118 6.36 10.34 -14.26
CA SER A 118 5.26 9.91 -15.14
C SER A 118 5.29 8.39 -15.34
N GLY A 119 4.18 7.83 -15.86
CA GLY A 119 4.00 6.40 -16.03
C GLY A 119 3.76 5.68 -14.70
N VAL A 120 4.02 4.35 -14.67
CA VAL A 120 3.75 3.49 -13.52
C VAL A 120 4.96 3.39 -12.59
N TRP A 121 4.74 3.63 -11.31
CA TRP A 121 5.72 3.56 -10.23
C TRP A 121 5.18 2.75 -9.06
N GLN A 122 6.07 2.09 -8.34
CA GLN A 122 5.74 1.36 -7.11
C GLN A 122 6.28 2.09 -5.89
N VAL A 123 5.40 2.30 -4.90
CA VAL A 123 5.76 2.91 -3.61
C VAL A 123 5.41 1.93 -2.51
N SER A 124 6.42 1.47 -1.79
CA SER A 124 6.27 0.46 -0.74
C SER A 124 7.26 0.65 0.40
N SER A 125 6.87 0.15 1.57
CA SER A 125 7.75 -0.06 2.73
C SER A 125 8.53 -1.38 2.59
N ASP A 126 9.24 -1.74 3.63
CA ASP A 126 9.80 -3.08 3.76
C ASP A 126 8.69 -4.12 3.94
N SER A 127 8.93 -5.32 3.41
CA SER A 127 7.95 -6.41 3.48
C SER A 127 7.78 -6.91 4.91
N ILE A 128 6.52 -7.15 5.30
CA ILE A 128 6.16 -7.69 6.61
C ILE A 128 5.07 -8.76 6.46
N SER A 129 5.06 -9.77 7.30
CA SER A 129 3.93 -10.71 7.35
C SER A 129 2.72 -10.07 8.04
N LYS A 130 1.52 -10.54 7.71
CA LYS A 130 0.30 -10.12 8.43
C LYS A 130 0.38 -10.43 9.92
N PHE A 131 1.03 -11.55 10.29
CA PHE A 131 1.28 -11.91 11.68
C PHE A 131 2.09 -10.82 12.41
N GLU A 132 3.25 -10.42 11.88
CA GLU A 132 4.10 -9.40 12.51
C GLU A 132 3.44 -8.01 12.48
N LEU A 133 2.74 -7.66 11.41
CA LEU A 133 2.00 -6.39 11.33
C LEU A 133 0.92 -6.30 12.42
N ILE A 134 0.12 -7.36 12.59
CA ILE A 134 -0.89 -7.41 13.66
C ILE A 134 -0.23 -7.31 15.03
N LYS A 135 0.91 -7.96 15.24
CA LYS A 135 1.66 -7.92 16.49
C LYS A 135 2.14 -6.52 16.85
N ILE A 136 2.71 -5.77 15.89
CA ILE A 136 3.12 -4.36 16.10
C ILE A 136 1.92 -3.50 16.48
N ILE A 137 0.80 -3.61 15.74
CA ILE A 137 -0.42 -2.85 16.03
C ILE A 137 -1.00 -3.24 17.39
N ASN A 138 -1.12 -4.55 17.69
CA ASN A 138 -1.60 -5.05 18.98
C ASN A 138 -0.82 -4.47 20.15
N GLN A 139 0.51 -4.49 20.05
CA GLN A 139 1.41 -3.97 21.09
C GLN A 139 1.26 -2.44 21.23
N LYS A 140 1.26 -1.70 20.11
CA LYS A 140 1.22 -0.23 20.15
C LYS A 140 -0.13 0.31 20.65
N PHE A 141 -1.24 -0.31 20.26
CA PHE A 141 -2.60 0.11 20.62
C PHE A 141 -3.14 -0.57 21.88
N ASN A 142 -2.34 -1.41 22.57
CA ASN A 142 -2.73 -2.13 23.78
C ASN A 142 -4.05 -2.91 23.61
N LEU A 143 -4.16 -3.68 22.52
CA LEU A 143 -5.40 -4.36 22.17
C LEU A 143 -5.60 -5.68 22.92
N ASN A 144 -4.54 -6.23 23.54
CA ASN A 144 -4.59 -7.50 24.27
C ASN A 144 -5.15 -8.67 23.43
N ILE A 145 -4.72 -8.73 22.15
CA ILE A 145 -5.09 -9.81 21.23
C ILE A 145 -4.12 -10.97 21.40
N LYS A 146 -4.63 -12.18 21.58
CA LYS A 146 -3.84 -13.42 21.47
C LYS A 146 -3.75 -13.78 19.98
N ILE A 147 -2.52 -13.79 19.43
CA ILE A 147 -2.29 -14.03 18.01
C ILE A 147 -1.68 -15.41 17.82
N ASN A 148 -2.41 -16.32 17.16
CA ASN A 148 -1.90 -17.64 16.80
C ASN A 148 -1.16 -17.56 15.47
N ARG A 149 -0.03 -18.25 15.36
CA ARG A 149 0.69 -18.38 14.09
C ARG A 149 -0.09 -19.30 13.15
N ASN A 150 -0.33 -18.85 11.93
CA ASN A 150 -1.01 -19.62 10.89
C ASN A 150 -0.22 -19.56 9.58
N SER A 151 0.29 -20.70 9.13
CA SER A 151 1.06 -20.82 7.87
C SER A 151 0.24 -21.40 6.71
N SER A 152 -1.06 -21.67 6.91
CA SER A 152 -1.91 -22.34 5.91
C SER A 152 -2.24 -21.46 4.68
N PHE A 153 -2.20 -20.15 4.83
CA PHE A 153 -2.47 -19.21 3.74
C PHE A 153 -1.19 -18.56 3.23
N GLN A 154 -0.96 -18.63 1.92
CA GLN A 154 0.22 -18.06 1.27
C GLN A 154 -0.21 -17.02 0.23
N CYS A 155 0.30 -15.80 0.37
CA CYS A 155 0.12 -14.73 -0.60
C CYS A 155 1.21 -13.68 -0.39
N ASN A 156 2.04 -13.41 -1.37
CA ASN A 156 3.10 -12.43 -1.28
C ASN A 156 2.94 -11.36 -2.38
N ARG A 157 2.22 -10.30 -2.08
CA ARG A 157 2.02 -9.14 -2.96
C ARG A 157 3.00 -7.99 -2.68
N SER A 158 4.14 -8.28 -2.04
CA SER A 158 5.13 -7.24 -1.77
C SER A 158 5.66 -6.61 -3.06
N LEU A 159 5.79 -5.29 -3.05
CA LEU A 159 6.26 -4.48 -4.16
C LEU A 159 7.73 -4.09 -3.94
N ASN A 160 8.47 -3.99 -5.03
CA ASN A 160 9.83 -3.48 -5.04
C ASN A 160 9.84 -2.01 -5.45
N SER A 161 10.07 -1.11 -4.51
CA SER A 161 10.12 0.33 -4.76
C SER A 161 11.55 0.89 -4.98
N ALA A 162 12.53 0.04 -5.33
CA ALA A 162 13.91 0.47 -5.52
C ALA A 162 14.06 1.56 -6.60
N LYS A 163 13.30 1.45 -7.70
CA LYS A 163 13.25 2.45 -8.76
C LYS A 163 12.80 3.81 -8.21
N PHE A 164 11.71 3.84 -7.45
CA PHE A 164 11.17 5.05 -6.83
C PHE A 164 12.15 5.66 -5.82
N LYS A 165 12.65 4.86 -4.89
CA LYS A 165 13.63 5.29 -3.87
C LYS A 165 14.90 5.87 -4.51
N LYS A 166 15.40 5.25 -5.59
CA LYS A 166 16.58 5.75 -6.32
C LYS A 166 16.32 7.10 -7.02
N LYS A 167 15.14 7.26 -7.64
CA LYS A 167 14.80 8.49 -8.38
C LYS A 167 14.52 9.67 -7.45
N THR A 168 13.81 9.44 -6.34
CA THR A 168 13.30 10.51 -5.48
C THR A 168 14.14 10.76 -4.23
N ALA A 169 14.97 9.79 -3.81
CA ALA A 169 15.65 9.75 -2.52
C ALA A 169 14.69 9.80 -1.30
N ILE A 170 13.38 9.64 -1.51
CA ILE A 170 12.39 9.57 -0.42
C ILE A 170 12.64 8.31 0.41
N LYS A 171 12.80 8.50 1.71
CA LYS A 171 12.97 7.42 2.68
C LYS A 171 11.61 7.03 3.25
N ILE A 172 11.26 5.75 3.13
CA ILE A 172 10.06 5.20 3.77
C ILE A 172 10.46 4.71 5.17
N PRO A 173 9.77 5.12 6.23
CA PRO A 173 10.08 4.70 7.60
C PRO A 173 9.86 3.20 7.83
N SER A 174 10.39 2.66 8.94
CA SER A 174 10.09 1.29 9.37
C SER A 174 8.62 1.13 9.78
N TRP A 175 8.14 -0.11 9.84
CA TRP A 175 6.78 -0.40 10.28
C TRP A 175 6.50 0.09 11.69
N GLU A 176 7.45 -0.06 12.61
CA GLU A 176 7.34 0.42 13.98
C GLU A 176 7.17 1.95 14.03
N SER A 177 7.97 2.67 13.22
CA SER A 177 7.87 4.13 13.13
C SER A 177 6.52 4.55 12.56
N MET A 178 6.10 3.96 11.43
CA MET A 178 4.83 4.28 10.77
C MET A 178 3.62 4.03 11.68
N ILE A 179 3.62 2.91 12.43
CA ILE A 179 2.55 2.59 13.38
C ILE A 179 2.58 3.49 14.60
N ASN A 180 3.78 3.88 15.06
CA ASN A 180 3.91 4.85 16.14
C ASN A 180 3.34 6.22 15.75
N ASP A 181 3.66 6.70 14.56
CA ASP A 181 3.16 7.98 14.05
C ASP A 181 1.62 7.94 13.87
N LEU A 182 1.10 6.83 13.35
CA LEU A 182 -0.34 6.60 13.21
C LEU A 182 -1.07 6.59 14.57
N TYR A 183 -0.43 6.03 15.61
CA TYR A 183 -0.98 6.04 16.96
C TYR A 183 -1.04 7.45 17.56
N ASN A 184 -0.02 8.26 17.30
CA ASN A 184 0.05 9.63 17.83
C ASN A 184 -0.91 10.60 17.11
N ASP A 185 -1.33 10.26 15.89
CA ASP A 185 -2.26 11.04 15.06
C ASP A 185 -3.75 10.62 15.28
N SER A 186 -4.00 9.51 15.98
CA SER A 186 -5.35 8.92 16.22
C SER A 186 -5.87 9.17 17.68
#